data_12e045af190fa24a55eef6bcb911d133
#
_entry.id   12e045af190fa24a55eef6bcb911d133
#
_cell.length_a   1.000
_cell.length_b   1.000
_cell.length_c   1.000
_cell.angle_alpha   90.00
_cell.angle_beta   90.00
_cell.angle_gamma   90.00
#
_symmetry.space_group_name_H-M   'P 1'
#
loop_
_entity.id
_entity.type
_entity.pdbx_description
1 polymer ?
#
loop_
_entity_poly.entity_id
_entity_poly.type
_entity_poly.pdbx_seq_one_letter_code
_entity_poly.pdbx_strand_id
1 'polypeptide(L)'
;MNRSICTIGTGYVGMASMIGLAELGWAVNGYDIMPERIRKLQNGIAPYREAGIEDALHVHLANGRLAFFDTLEEATRDTDLIIVAVGTPSRDDGSADLSALYVSV
;
A
#
# COMPACT_ATOMS: atom_id res chain seq x y z
N MET A 1 9.18 -20.04 -4.57
CA MET A 1 9.70 -18.67 -4.71
C MET A 1 8.71 -17.69 -4.13
N ASN A 2 9.11 -16.92 -3.14
CA ASN A 2 8.22 -15.95 -2.52
C ASN A 2 8.11 -14.73 -3.41
N ARG A 3 6.89 -14.36 -3.74
CA ARG A 3 6.61 -13.15 -4.49
C ARG A 3 6.32 -12.03 -3.50
N SER A 4 7.18 -11.04 -3.48
CA SER A 4 7.13 -9.96 -2.51
C SER A 4 7.17 -8.60 -3.22
N ILE A 5 6.24 -7.75 -2.84
CA ILE A 5 6.08 -6.43 -3.45
C ILE A 5 6.10 -5.39 -2.34
N CYS A 6 6.78 -4.28 -2.59
CA CYS A 6 6.66 -3.10 -1.74
C CYS A 6 5.80 -2.07 -2.46
N THR A 7 4.80 -1.53 -1.78
CA THR A 7 4.00 -0.42 -2.30
C THR A 7 4.32 0.84 -1.51
N ILE A 8 4.77 1.87 -2.20
CA ILE A 8 5.06 3.17 -1.61
C ILE A 8 3.87 4.08 -1.85
N GLY A 9 3.25 4.52 -0.78
CA GLY A 9 2.02 5.31 -0.83
C GLY A 9 0.83 4.47 -0.44
N THR A 10 0.12 4.88 0.61
CA THR A 10 -1.00 4.13 1.16
C THR A 10 -2.32 4.88 1.05
N GLY A 11 -2.43 5.76 0.06
CA GLY A 11 -3.70 6.39 -0.28
C GLY A 11 -4.64 5.38 -0.94
N TYR A 12 -5.72 5.87 -1.51
CA TYR A 12 -6.75 5.01 -2.10
C TYR A 12 -6.17 4.01 -3.11
N VAL A 13 -5.41 4.50 -4.07
CA VAL A 13 -4.85 3.64 -5.13
C VAL A 13 -3.86 2.64 -4.56
N GLY A 14 -2.98 3.10 -3.66
CA GLY A 14 -2.00 2.22 -3.03
C GLY A 14 -2.66 1.12 -2.24
N MET A 15 -3.66 1.45 -1.43
CA MET A 15 -4.37 0.46 -0.62
C MET A 15 -5.15 -0.54 -1.49
N ALA A 16 -5.82 -0.06 -2.52
CA ALA A 16 -6.56 -0.94 -3.42
C ALA A 16 -5.60 -1.92 -4.12
N SER A 17 -4.44 -1.43 -4.56
CA SER A 17 -3.42 -2.28 -5.18
C SER A 17 -2.87 -3.31 -4.21
N MET A 18 -2.56 -2.89 -2.98
CA MET A 18 -2.02 -3.80 -1.97
C MET A 18 -3.00 -4.93 -1.64
N ILE A 19 -4.26 -4.58 -1.44
CA ILE A 19 -5.28 -5.57 -1.12
C ILE A 19 -5.49 -6.52 -2.29
N GLY A 20 -5.56 -6.00 -3.51
CA GLY A 20 -5.71 -6.83 -4.70
C GLY A 20 -4.56 -7.81 -4.87
N LEU A 21 -3.34 -7.36 -4.65
CA LEU A 21 -2.16 -8.23 -4.76
C LEU A 21 -2.14 -9.27 -3.65
N ALA A 22 -2.51 -8.90 -2.43
CA ALA A 22 -2.60 -9.84 -1.32
C ALA A 22 -3.67 -10.91 -1.58
N GLU A 23 -4.78 -10.54 -2.20
CA GLU A 23 -5.82 -11.49 -2.60
C GLU A 23 -5.28 -12.51 -3.62
N LEU A 24 -4.33 -12.10 -4.46
CA LEU A 24 -3.69 -12.99 -5.42
C LEU A 24 -2.59 -13.85 -4.81
N GLY A 25 -2.30 -13.67 -3.53
CA GLY A 25 -1.31 -14.49 -2.83
C GLY A 25 0.08 -13.87 -2.71
N TRP A 26 0.24 -12.60 -3.10
CA TRP A 26 1.52 -11.92 -2.96
C TRP A 26 1.74 -11.48 -1.51
N ALA A 27 3.00 -11.45 -1.09
CA ALA A 27 3.38 -10.78 0.15
C ALA A 27 3.59 -9.30 -0.18
N VAL A 28 2.91 -8.42 0.52
CA VAL A 28 2.93 -6.99 0.19
C VAL A 28 3.34 -6.19 1.41
N ASN A 29 4.39 -5.40 1.25
CA ASN A 29 4.84 -4.46 2.25
C ASN A 29 4.38 -3.05 1.85
N GLY A 30 3.81 -2.33 2.78
CA GLY A 30 3.36 -0.97 2.55
C GLY A 30 4.22 0.04 3.29
N TYR A 31 4.49 1.16 2.63
CA TYR A 31 5.20 2.28 3.21
C TYR A 31 4.51 3.57 2.83
N ASP A 32 4.51 4.53 3.74
CA ASP A 32 4.01 5.87 3.48
C ASP A 32 4.91 6.87 4.18
N ILE A 33 5.06 8.03 3.58
CA ILE A 33 5.86 9.11 4.17
C ILE A 33 5.23 9.67 5.45
N MET A 34 3.94 9.38 5.69
CA MET A 34 3.22 9.85 6.87
C MET A 34 3.20 8.73 7.93
N PRO A 35 4.01 8.86 9.01
CA PRO A 35 4.10 7.80 10.02
C PRO A 35 2.79 7.48 10.72
N GLU A 36 1.93 8.48 10.91
CA GLU A 36 0.63 8.26 11.54
C GLU A 36 -0.26 7.34 10.72
N ARG A 37 -0.18 7.46 9.39
CA ARG A 37 -0.95 6.61 8.50
C ARG A 37 -0.49 5.16 8.62
N ILE A 38 0.83 4.96 8.65
CA ILE A 38 1.40 3.63 8.83
C ILE A 38 0.98 3.02 10.16
N ARG A 39 1.00 3.81 11.22
CA ARG A 39 0.62 3.35 12.55
C ARG A 39 -0.84 2.88 12.58
N LYS A 40 -1.73 3.63 11.95
CA LYS A 40 -3.15 3.25 11.85
C LYS A 40 -3.31 1.96 11.07
N LEU A 41 -2.62 1.84 9.94
CA LEU A 41 -2.69 0.64 9.11
C LEU A 41 -2.17 -0.59 9.84
N GLN A 42 -1.10 -0.45 10.60
CA GLN A 42 -0.59 -1.54 11.43
C GLN A 42 -1.61 -2.02 12.46
N ASN A 43 -2.51 -1.15 12.88
CA ASN A 43 -3.58 -1.45 13.81
C ASN A 43 -4.90 -1.81 13.11
N GLY A 44 -4.87 -1.98 11.81
CA GLY A 44 -6.06 -2.39 11.05
C GLY A 44 -7.06 -1.29 10.78
N ILE A 45 -6.62 -0.03 10.87
CA ILE A 45 -7.48 1.12 10.64
C ILE A 45 -7.20 1.69 9.26
N ALA A 46 -8.18 1.62 8.37
CA ALA A 46 -8.04 2.15 7.02
C ALA A 46 -8.09 3.68 7.03
N PRO A 47 -7.32 4.35 6.15
CA PRO A 47 -7.27 5.81 6.13
C PRO A 47 -8.52 6.46 5.53
N TYR A 48 -9.39 5.66 4.96
CA TYR A 48 -10.66 6.14 4.39
C TYR A 48 -11.72 5.07 4.58
N ARG A 49 -12.97 5.48 4.51
CA ARG A 49 -14.09 4.56 4.69
C ARG A 49 -14.57 4.05 3.34
N GLU A 50 -14.38 2.78 3.11
CA GLU A 50 -14.92 2.11 1.95
C GLU A 50 -15.27 0.68 2.33
N ALA A 51 -16.43 0.21 1.86
CA ALA A 51 -16.92 -1.10 2.22
C ALA A 51 -15.92 -2.20 1.84
N GLY A 52 -15.62 -3.06 2.79
CA GLY A 52 -14.75 -4.21 2.57
C GLY A 52 -13.26 -3.95 2.73
N ILE A 53 -12.81 -2.70 2.71
CA ILE A 53 -11.38 -2.39 2.81
C ILE A 53 -10.83 -2.77 4.17
N GLU A 54 -11.51 -2.39 5.26
CA GLU A 54 -11.03 -2.72 6.60
C GLU A 54 -11.08 -4.21 6.87
N ASP A 55 -12.12 -4.89 6.39
CA ASP A 55 -12.21 -6.34 6.55
C ASP A 55 -11.07 -7.04 5.83
N ALA A 56 -10.78 -6.66 4.59
CA ALA A 56 -9.67 -7.22 3.83
C ALA A 56 -8.32 -6.92 4.50
N LEU A 57 -8.17 -5.71 5.03
CA LEU A 57 -6.98 -5.31 5.76
C LEU A 57 -6.76 -6.24 6.96
N HIS A 58 -7.79 -6.49 7.75
CA HIS A 58 -7.69 -7.38 8.91
C HIS A 58 -7.31 -8.81 8.50
N VAL A 59 -7.92 -9.33 7.45
CA VAL A 59 -7.63 -10.68 6.95
C VAL A 59 -6.17 -10.81 6.57
N HIS A 60 -5.65 -9.87 5.79
CA HIS A 60 -4.30 -9.98 5.27
C HIS A 60 -3.22 -9.59 6.26
N LEU A 61 -3.53 -8.75 7.23
CA LEU A 61 -2.62 -8.54 8.36
C LEU A 61 -2.50 -9.82 9.19
N ALA A 62 -3.63 -10.49 9.42
CA ALA A 62 -3.64 -11.71 10.23
C ALA A 62 -2.92 -12.88 9.54
N ASN A 63 -3.06 -13.01 8.22
CA ASN A 63 -2.42 -14.11 7.49
C ASN A 63 -0.98 -13.80 7.06
N GLY A 64 -0.48 -12.59 7.36
CA GLY A 64 0.90 -12.21 7.07
C GLY A 64 1.16 -11.75 5.65
N ARG A 65 0.15 -11.63 4.81
CA ARG A 65 0.33 -11.15 3.43
C ARG A 65 0.48 -9.66 3.31
N LEU A 66 -0.02 -8.89 4.30
CA LEU A 66 0.19 -7.46 4.36
C LEU A 66 1.00 -7.11 5.59
N ALA A 67 1.97 -6.23 5.43
CA ALA A 67 2.72 -5.64 6.52
C ALA A 67 2.99 -4.18 6.19
N PHE A 68 3.04 -3.34 7.20
CA PHE A 68 3.30 -1.92 7.02
C PHE A 68 4.52 -1.50 7.82
N PHE A 69 5.36 -0.68 7.21
CA PHE A 69 6.62 -0.24 7.81
C PHE A 69 6.72 1.28 7.75
N ASP A 70 7.32 1.86 8.75
CA ASP A 70 7.52 3.30 8.82
C ASP A 70 8.87 3.76 8.27
N THR A 71 9.70 2.82 7.80
CA THR A 71 10.94 3.14 7.09
C THR A 71 10.94 2.49 5.72
N LEU A 72 11.45 3.22 4.75
CA LEU A 72 11.54 2.72 3.38
C LEU A 72 12.49 1.53 3.29
N GLU A 73 13.58 1.57 4.07
CA GLU A 73 14.55 0.48 4.10
C GLU A 73 13.91 -0.84 4.49
N GLU A 74 13.13 -0.84 5.57
CA GLU A 74 12.47 -2.06 6.01
C GLU A 74 11.41 -2.53 5.03
N ALA A 75 10.65 -1.58 4.48
CA ALA A 75 9.56 -1.91 3.56
C ALA A 75 10.07 -2.52 2.26
N THR A 76 11.23 -2.10 1.78
CA THR A 76 11.78 -2.57 0.50
C THR A 76 12.71 -3.78 0.64
N ARG A 77 13.03 -4.18 1.87
CA ARG A 77 13.96 -5.29 2.09
C ARG A 77 13.39 -6.58 1.51
N ASP A 78 14.21 -7.26 0.71
CA ASP A 78 13.88 -8.56 0.10
C ASP A 78 12.62 -8.54 -0.77
N THR A 79 12.26 -7.38 -1.31
CA THR A 79 11.14 -7.30 -2.24
C THR A 79 11.61 -7.45 -3.69
N ASP A 80 10.76 -8.08 -4.50
CA ASP A 80 11.07 -8.31 -5.92
C ASP A 80 10.63 -7.16 -6.81
N LEU A 81 9.65 -6.37 -6.34
CA LEU A 81 9.03 -5.32 -7.14
C LEU A 81 8.62 -4.17 -6.21
N ILE A 82 8.80 -2.96 -6.69
CA ILE A 82 8.38 -1.77 -5.97
C ILE A 82 7.35 -1.02 -6.81
N ILE A 83 6.18 -0.80 -6.23
CA ILE A 83 5.13 -0.01 -6.85
C ILE A 83 5.06 1.32 -6.12
N VAL A 84 5.17 2.41 -6.87
CA VAL A 84 5.06 3.75 -6.30
C VAL A 84 3.68 4.30 -6.66
N ALA A 85 2.85 4.45 -5.64
CA ALA A 85 1.47 4.92 -5.79
C ALA A 85 1.25 6.12 -4.89
N VAL A 86 2.04 7.17 -5.10
CA VAL A 86 1.92 8.39 -4.31
C VAL A 86 0.73 9.20 -4.80
N GLY A 87 -0.05 9.68 -3.84
CA GLY A 87 -1.16 10.54 -4.17
C GLY A 87 -0.67 11.86 -4.73
N THR A 88 -1.27 12.31 -5.82
CA THR A 88 -0.98 13.62 -6.37
C THR A 88 -2.19 14.52 -6.16
N PRO A 89 -1.95 15.81 -5.91
CA PRO A 89 -3.06 16.76 -5.83
C PRO A 89 -3.78 16.82 -7.18
N SER A 90 -5.08 17.04 -7.13
CA SER A 90 -5.84 17.29 -8.34
C SER A 90 -5.28 18.50 -9.06
N ARG A 91 -5.25 18.44 -10.38
CA ARG A 91 -4.86 19.61 -11.17
C ARG A 91 -5.95 20.67 -11.07
N ASP A 92 -5.60 21.90 -11.43
CA ASP A 92 -6.52 23.02 -11.39
C ASP A 92 -7.81 22.78 -12.20
N ASP A 93 -7.72 21.92 -13.21
CA ASP A 93 -8.88 21.55 -14.03
C ASP A 93 -9.67 20.38 -13.45
N GLY A 94 -9.25 19.86 -12.28
CA GLY A 94 -9.94 18.76 -11.62
C GLY A 94 -9.51 17.37 -12.06
N SER A 95 -8.60 17.27 -13.02
CA SER A 95 -8.12 15.97 -13.46
C SER A 95 -7.09 15.39 -12.49
N ALA A 96 -7.04 14.07 -12.39
CA ALA A 96 -6.02 13.40 -11.59
C ALA A 96 -4.73 13.30 -12.38
N ASP A 97 -3.61 13.49 -11.69
CA ASP A 97 -2.30 13.30 -12.28
C ASP A 97 -1.88 11.85 -12.11
N LEU A 98 -1.92 11.08 -13.17
CA LEU A 98 -1.58 9.67 -13.15
C LEU A 98 -0.09 9.40 -13.32
N SER A 99 0.71 10.45 -13.50
CA SER A 99 2.16 10.29 -13.67
C SER A 99 2.88 9.83 -12.40
N ALA A 100 2.18 9.83 -11.27
CA ALA A 100 2.75 9.42 -9.99
C ALA A 100 2.71 7.90 -9.77
N LEU A 101 2.21 7.13 -10.72
CA LEU A 101 2.14 5.68 -10.58
C LEU A 101 3.29 5.04 -11.38
N TYR A 102 4.24 4.43 -10.66
CA TYR A 102 5.40 3.78 -11.25
C TYR A 102 5.52 2.36 -10.76
N VAL A 103 6.11 1.50 -11.61
CA VAL A 103 6.51 0.15 -11.23
C VAL A 103 8.01 0.04 -11.44
N SER A 104 8.73 -0.38 -10.39
CA SER A 104 10.19 -0.52 -10.43
C SER A 104 10.59 -1.91 -9.96
N VAL A 105 11.53 -2.49 -10.64
CA VAL A 105 12.05 -3.83 -10.31
C VAL A 105 13.42 -3.72 -9.69
#